data_a8258b0f2f63b12e20c5d2c7cfdd7cdc
#
_entry.id   a8258b0f2f63b12e20c5d2c7cfdd7cdc
#
_cell.length_a   1.000
_cell.length_b   1.000
_cell.length_c   1.000
_cell.angle_alpha   90.00
_cell.angle_beta   90.00
_cell.angle_gamma   90.00
#
_symmetry.space_group_name_H-M   'P 1'
#
loop_
_entity.id
_entity.type
_entity.pdbx_description
1 polymer ?
#
loop_
_entity_poly.entity_id
_entity_poly.type
_entity_poly.pdbx_seq_one_letter_code
_entity_poly.pdbx_strand_id
1 'polypeptide(L)'
;MKQISGGVVAAKGFKANGIHSGLRKNPGRKDLALIVSDTLCTTASVYTTNLVKGAPILVTKKHSLNGHAQAIVCNSGNANTCNADGIEKAEAMCEYVSKATGIPVDDVLIGSTGVIGQVLDITPVKNHMDELVAGLSNDASASDLAWQGICTTDTKKKEIALEFEVDGKVCHIGGICKGSGMIKPNMATMLCFITTDCAISAEMLQKALSNVIVDTFNMVSVDGDTSTNDTVTILANGQAGNKEIVSEDKDYAEFYKALLAIATMLCKEIARDGEGATKLLIVDVRNAKTKEDARTVAKTVVMSSLLKAAMFGADANWGRVLCAIGYSKANVDINKVDVTFISSKGELPVCKNGAGIPFSEEKAKVILLENEITILCDLNDGKSDSQAFGCDLTYDYVKINGDYRS
;
A
#
# COMPACT_ATOMS: atom_id res chain seq x y z
N MET A 1 -13.00 -4.48 16.59
CA MET A 1 -12.15 -4.81 15.43
C MET A 1 -11.18 -5.92 15.80
N LYS A 2 -11.07 -6.97 14.96
CA LYS A 2 -10.24 -8.15 15.20
C LYS A 2 -9.54 -8.55 13.90
N GLN A 3 -8.25 -8.88 13.96
CA GLN A 3 -7.53 -9.40 12.79
C GLN A 3 -7.91 -10.87 12.56
N ILE A 4 -8.15 -11.20 11.29
CA ILE A 4 -8.53 -12.55 10.83
C ILE A 4 -7.65 -12.94 9.62
N SER A 5 -7.75 -14.16 9.15
CA SER A 5 -7.10 -14.65 7.92
C SER A 5 -7.99 -14.41 6.69
N GLY A 6 -7.40 -14.57 5.48
CA GLY A 6 -8.14 -14.63 4.23
C GLY A 6 -7.94 -13.44 3.28
N GLY A 7 -7.27 -12.37 3.70
CA GLY A 7 -6.99 -11.23 2.80
C GLY A 7 -8.22 -10.82 2.00
N VAL A 8 -8.11 -10.72 0.67
CA VAL A 8 -9.20 -10.27 -0.21
C VAL A 8 -10.39 -11.24 -0.28
N VAL A 9 -10.29 -12.47 0.21
CA VAL A 9 -11.41 -13.42 0.26
C VAL A 9 -12.03 -13.53 1.66
N ALA A 10 -11.57 -12.74 2.63
CA ALA A 10 -12.14 -12.70 3.98
C ALA A 10 -13.56 -12.11 3.98
N ALA A 11 -13.83 -11.14 3.12
CA ALA A 11 -15.15 -10.57 2.92
C ALA A 11 -16.05 -11.56 2.17
N LYS A 12 -17.32 -11.71 2.61
CA LYS A 12 -18.28 -12.63 2.00
C LYS A 12 -18.48 -12.33 0.52
N GLY A 13 -18.62 -13.41 -0.29
CA GLY A 13 -18.90 -13.31 -1.70
C GLY A 13 -17.71 -12.90 -2.59
N PHE A 14 -16.50 -12.86 -2.05
CA PHE A 14 -15.29 -12.67 -2.84
C PHE A 14 -14.55 -13.99 -3.06
N LYS A 15 -14.02 -14.15 -4.27
CA LYS A 15 -13.16 -15.24 -4.71
C LYS A 15 -11.90 -14.67 -5.35
N ALA A 16 -10.81 -15.39 -5.27
CA ALA A 16 -9.56 -14.98 -5.88
C ALA A 16 -8.80 -16.18 -6.44
N ASN A 17 -7.86 -15.93 -7.33
CA ASN A 17 -6.88 -16.88 -7.81
C ASN A 17 -5.64 -16.16 -8.35
N GLY A 18 -4.54 -16.87 -8.45
CA GLY A 18 -3.32 -16.42 -9.12
C GLY A 18 -2.59 -17.60 -9.74
N ILE A 19 -2.13 -17.44 -10.98
CA ILE A 19 -1.46 -18.49 -11.74
C ILE A 19 -0.16 -17.98 -12.37
N HIS A 20 0.66 -18.89 -12.88
CA HIS A 20 1.71 -18.60 -13.82
C HIS A 20 1.16 -18.72 -15.23
N SER A 21 1.00 -17.62 -15.94
CA SER A 21 0.49 -17.63 -17.30
C SER A 21 1.59 -17.68 -18.37
N GLY A 22 2.84 -17.38 -17.97
CA GLY A 22 3.98 -17.29 -18.90
C GLY A 22 4.35 -15.87 -19.33
N LEU A 23 3.76 -14.86 -18.70
CA LEU A 23 4.21 -13.45 -18.83
C LEU A 23 5.63 -13.28 -18.27
N ARG A 24 5.97 -14.04 -17.25
CA ARG A 24 7.32 -14.15 -16.70
C ARG A 24 7.98 -15.44 -17.15
N LYS A 25 9.29 -15.37 -17.41
CA LYS A 25 10.09 -16.55 -17.81
C LYS A 25 10.25 -17.59 -16.68
N ASN A 26 10.17 -17.18 -15.42
CA ASN A 26 10.35 -18.08 -14.28
C ASN A 26 9.03 -18.81 -13.94
N PRO A 27 8.92 -20.12 -14.22
CA PRO A 27 7.67 -20.87 -13.98
C PRO A 27 7.34 -21.05 -12.49
N GLY A 28 8.31 -20.84 -11.59
CA GLY A 28 8.08 -20.87 -10.15
C GLY A 28 7.40 -19.62 -9.59
N ARG A 29 7.14 -18.61 -10.43
CA ARG A 29 6.49 -17.36 -10.02
C ARG A 29 5.16 -17.18 -10.74
N LYS A 30 4.11 -16.85 -9.97
CA LYS A 30 2.84 -16.43 -10.55
C LYS A 30 2.98 -15.03 -11.15
N ASP A 31 2.18 -14.75 -12.16
CA ASP A 31 2.26 -13.51 -12.94
C ASP A 31 0.90 -12.95 -13.39
N LEU A 32 -0.19 -13.67 -13.05
CA LEU A 32 -1.54 -13.25 -13.35
C LEU A 32 -2.46 -13.55 -12.15
N ALA A 33 -3.24 -12.55 -11.73
CA ALA A 33 -4.18 -12.64 -10.61
C ALA A 33 -5.58 -12.17 -11.03
N LEU A 34 -6.60 -12.75 -10.40
CA LEU A 34 -7.99 -12.36 -10.57
C LEU A 34 -8.69 -12.36 -9.20
N ILE A 35 -9.42 -11.28 -8.92
CA ILE A 35 -10.31 -11.14 -7.77
C ILE A 35 -11.71 -10.89 -8.32
N VAL A 36 -12.71 -11.64 -7.86
CA VAL A 36 -14.10 -11.57 -8.34
C VAL A 36 -15.06 -11.51 -7.17
N SER A 37 -16.10 -10.69 -7.29
CA SER A 37 -17.27 -10.72 -6.40
C SER A 37 -18.42 -11.49 -7.04
N ASP A 38 -19.18 -12.20 -6.22
CA ASP A 38 -20.40 -12.90 -6.66
C ASP A 38 -21.52 -11.91 -7.11
N THR A 39 -21.42 -10.64 -6.68
CA THR A 39 -22.38 -9.57 -7.02
C THR A 39 -21.64 -8.30 -7.43
N LEU A 40 -22.34 -7.41 -8.15
CA LEU A 40 -21.83 -6.08 -8.46
C LEU A 40 -21.51 -5.32 -7.17
N CYS A 41 -20.34 -4.67 -7.13
CA CYS A 41 -19.85 -3.89 -5.99
C CYS A 41 -19.96 -2.39 -6.25
N THR A 42 -20.10 -1.59 -5.20
CA THR A 42 -19.61 -0.22 -5.25
C THR A 42 -18.09 -0.23 -5.24
N THR A 43 -17.45 0.70 -5.95
CA THR A 43 -15.98 0.79 -6.03
C THR A 43 -15.49 2.20 -5.82
N ALA A 44 -14.30 2.28 -5.23
CA ALA A 44 -13.53 3.52 -5.15
C ALA A 44 -12.07 3.23 -5.48
N SER A 45 -11.42 4.18 -6.15
CA SER A 45 -10.02 4.05 -6.52
C SER A 45 -9.27 5.36 -6.42
N VAL A 46 -7.99 5.27 -6.09
CA VAL A 46 -7.03 6.36 -6.18
C VAL A 46 -5.81 5.90 -6.97
N TYR A 47 -5.19 6.82 -7.69
CA TYR A 47 -4.17 6.53 -8.69
C TYR A 47 -2.97 7.45 -8.53
N THR A 48 -1.83 7.04 -9.08
CA THR A 48 -0.62 7.87 -9.14
C THR A 48 -0.85 9.25 -9.75
N THR A 49 -0.19 10.25 -9.20
CA THR A 49 -0.10 11.60 -9.79
C THR A 49 1.06 11.75 -10.76
N ASN A 50 1.87 10.69 -10.99
CA ASN A 50 2.91 10.72 -12.00
C ASN A 50 2.31 11.08 -13.36
N LEU A 51 2.99 11.97 -14.11
CA LEU A 51 2.54 12.37 -15.44
C LEU A 51 2.65 11.22 -16.46
N VAL A 52 3.64 10.35 -16.27
CA VAL A 52 3.78 9.09 -17.01
C VAL A 52 2.87 8.05 -16.35
N LYS A 53 1.72 7.77 -16.97
CA LYS A 53 0.75 6.81 -16.46
C LYS A 53 0.74 5.53 -17.27
N GLY A 54 0.71 4.40 -16.59
CA GLY A 54 0.46 3.11 -17.23
C GLY A 54 -0.95 3.05 -17.84
N ALA A 55 -1.08 2.35 -18.96
CA ALA A 55 -2.36 2.16 -19.65
C ALA A 55 -3.45 1.55 -18.74
N PRO A 56 -3.16 0.60 -17.83
CA PRO A 56 -4.15 0.06 -16.90
C PRO A 56 -4.85 1.11 -16.06
N ILE A 57 -4.14 2.19 -15.67
CA ILE A 57 -4.75 3.29 -14.91
C ILE A 57 -5.84 4.00 -15.72
N LEU A 58 -5.58 4.23 -17.01
CA LEU A 58 -6.53 4.92 -17.88
C LEU A 58 -7.79 4.08 -18.10
N VAL A 59 -7.63 2.77 -18.31
CA VAL A 59 -8.72 1.82 -18.48
C VAL A 59 -9.51 1.65 -17.17
N THR A 60 -8.85 1.36 -16.05
CA THR A 60 -9.52 1.22 -14.74
C THR A 60 -10.25 2.49 -14.35
N LYS A 61 -9.66 3.67 -14.59
CA LYS A 61 -10.34 4.95 -14.32
C LYS A 61 -11.61 5.12 -15.18
N LYS A 62 -11.58 4.71 -16.45
CA LYS A 62 -12.75 4.73 -17.34
C LYS A 62 -13.84 3.78 -16.84
N HIS A 63 -13.50 2.53 -16.53
CA HIS A 63 -14.44 1.50 -16.09
C HIS A 63 -15.05 1.81 -14.70
N SER A 64 -14.32 2.46 -13.80
CA SER A 64 -14.82 2.84 -12.47
C SER A 64 -15.59 4.15 -12.41
N LEU A 65 -15.83 4.86 -13.54
CA LEU A 65 -16.51 6.17 -13.55
C LEU A 65 -17.93 6.13 -13.00
N ASN A 66 -18.65 5.03 -13.19
CA ASN A 66 -20.01 4.82 -12.69
C ASN A 66 -20.05 4.46 -11.19
N GLY A 67 -18.89 4.30 -10.53
CA GLY A 67 -18.78 3.90 -9.12
C GLY A 67 -19.04 2.41 -8.86
N HIS A 68 -19.02 1.56 -9.89
CA HIS A 68 -19.28 0.13 -9.78
C HIS A 68 -18.18 -0.70 -10.45
N ALA A 69 -17.97 -1.91 -9.95
CA ALA A 69 -17.12 -2.95 -10.55
C ALA A 69 -17.43 -4.31 -9.91
N GLN A 70 -17.01 -5.41 -10.55
CA GLN A 70 -17.26 -6.76 -10.05
C GLN A 70 -15.99 -7.63 -10.05
N ALA A 71 -14.97 -7.27 -10.82
CA ALA A 71 -13.72 -8.01 -10.90
C ALA A 71 -12.51 -7.10 -10.99
N ILE A 72 -11.35 -7.61 -10.55
CA ILE A 72 -10.04 -6.99 -10.74
C ILE A 72 -9.10 -8.04 -11.33
N VAL A 73 -8.58 -7.79 -12.53
CA VAL A 73 -7.49 -8.59 -13.12
C VAL A 73 -6.17 -7.83 -13.01
N CYS A 74 -5.10 -8.53 -12.67
CA CYS A 74 -3.79 -7.90 -12.55
C CYS A 74 -2.69 -8.81 -13.06
N ASN A 75 -1.77 -8.27 -13.87
CA ASN A 75 -0.54 -8.96 -14.24
C ASN A 75 0.69 -8.35 -13.59
N SER A 76 1.69 -9.19 -13.38
CA SER A 76 3.05 -8.77 -13.04
C SER A 76 4.04 -9.16 -14.15
N GLY A 77 5.26 -8.55 -14.10
CA GLY A 77 6.31 -8.76 -15.11
C GLY A 77 6.41 -7.64 -16.14
N ASN A 78 5.30 -7.01 -16.50
CA ASN A 78 5.26 -5.87 -17.42
C ASN A 78 4.25 -4.84 -16.92
N ALA A 79 4.68 -3.59 -16.80
CA ALA A 79 3.86 -2.48 -16.28
C ALA A 79 2.84 -1.95 -17.30
N ASN A 80 2.92 -2.35 -18.55
CA ASN A 80 2.12 -1.79 -19.64
C ASN A 80 2.13 -0.25 -19.66
N THR A 81 3.34 0.30 -19.51
CA THR A 81 3.60 1.74 -19.46
C THR A 81 4.55 2.11 -20.59
N CYS A 82 4.32 3.24 -21.23
CA CYS A 82 5.04 3.74 -22.40
C CYS A 82 4.93 2.81 -23.62
N ASN A 83 3.83 2.08 -23.74
CA ASN A 83 3.53 1.22 -24.89
C ASN A 83 2.49 1.88 -25.78
N ALA A 84 2.73 1.90 -27.10
CA ALA A 84 1.82 2.55 -28.06
C ALA A 84 0.43 1.88 -28.10
N ASP A 85 0.37 0.57 -27.91
CA ASP A 85 -0.83 -0.28 -27.91
C ASP A 85 -1.32 -0.64 -26.47
N GLY A 86 -0.82 0.08 -25.48
CA GLY A 86 -1.05 -0.28 -24.08
C GLY A 86 -2.52 -0.27 -23.66
N ILE A 87 -3.29 0.72 -24.11
CA ILE A 87 -4.74 0.84 -23.81
C ILE A 87 -5.51 -0.32 -24.44
N GLU A 88 -5.25 -0.61 -25.72
CA GLU A 88 -5.90 -1.71 -26.44
C GLU A 88 -5.65 -3.06 -25.76
N LYS A 89 -4.43 -3.30 -25.29
CA LYS A 89 -4.06 -4.50 -24.56
C LYS A 89 -4.72 -4.58 -23.18
N ALA A 90 -4.81 -3.47 -22.46
CA ALA A 90 -5.48 -3.43 -21.18
C ALA A 90 -6.99 -3.70 -21.32
N GLU A 91 -7.66 -3.09 -22.31
CA GLU A 91 -9.06 -3.37 -22.63
C GLU A 91 -9.25 -4.85 -23.01
N ALA A 92 -8.38 -5.39 -23.88
CA ALA A 92 -8.47 -6.81 -24.28
C ALA A 92 -8.33 -7.78 -23.09
N MET A 93 -7.50 -7.46 -22.09
CA MET A 93 -7.40 -8.27 -20.87
C MET A 93 -8.70 -8.23 -20.06
N CYS A 94 -9.39 -7.08 -19.98
CA CYS A 94 -10.72 -6.98 -19.37
C CYS A 94 -11.76 -7.79 -20.17
N GLU A 95 -11.70 -7.76 -21.50
CA GLU A 95 -12.57 -8.58 -22.36
C GLU A 95 -12.35 -10.09 -22.16
N TYR A 96 -11.12 -10.55 -21.93
CA TYR A 96 -10.87 -11.96 -21.66
C TYR A 96 -11.53 -12.41 -20.36
N VAL A 97 -11.46 -11.59 -19.31
CA VAL A 97 -12.19 -11.83 -18.06
C VAL A 97 -13.69 -11.84 -18.29
N SER A 98 -14.21 -10.82 -19.00
CA SER A 98 -15.64 -10.72 -19.31
C SER A 98 -16.18 -11.97 -20.04
N LYS A 99 -15.45 -12.45 -21.04
CA LYS A 99 -15.82 -13.66 -21.80
C LYS A 99 -15.82 -14.93 -20.96
N ALA A 100 -14.85 -15.05 -20.04
CA ALA A 100 -14.70 -16.25 -19.21
C ALA A 100 -15.64 -16.28 -17.99
N THR A 101 -16.06 -15.11 -17.49
CA THR A 101 -16.88 -14.99 -16.27
C THR A 101 -18.34 -14.60 -16.53
N GLY A 102 -18.64 -13.99 -17.68
CA GLY A 102 -19.92 -13.35 -17.97
C GLY A 102 -20.09 -11.96 -17.34
N ILE A 103 -19.11 -11.44 -16.60
CA ILE A 103 -19.13 -10.08 -16.03
C ILE A 103 -19.01 -9.07 -17.17
N PRO A 104 -19.83 -7.99 -17.22
CA PRO A 104 -19.67 -6.93 -18.21
C PRO A 104 -18.25 -6.37 -18.22
N VAL A 105 -17.71 -6.07 -19.40
CA VAL A 105 -16.33 -5.58 -19.54
C VAL A 105 -16.07 -4.30 -18.75
N ASP A 106 -17.04 -3.40 -18.68
CA ASP A 106 -16.96 -2.13 -17.96
C ASP A 106 -16.97 -2.32 -16.42
N ASP A 107 -17.33 -3.52 -15.94
CA ASP A 107 -17.25 -3.88 -14.50
C ASP A 107 -15.97 -4.64 -14.14
N VAL A 108 -15.01 -4.76 -15.08
CA VAL A 108 -13.70 -5.36 -14.86
C VAL A 108 -12.64 -4.27 -14.76
N LEU A 109 -11.97 -4.17 -13.62
CA LEU A 109 -10.84 -3.28 -13.38
C LEU A 109 -9.53 -4.01 -13.67
N ILE A 110 -8.49 -3.25 -14.03
CA ILE A 110 -7.19 -3.83 -14.40
C ILE A 110 -6.03 -3.14 -13.71
N GLY A 111 -5.04 -3.95 -13.28
CA GLY A 111 -3.73 -3.51 -12.81
C GLY A 111 -2.60 -4.19 -13.59
N SER A 112 -1.47 -3.52 -13.72
CA SER A 112 -0.24 -4.12 -14.26
C SER A 112 0.97 -3.58 -13.50
N THR A 113 2.00 -4.40 -13.36
CA THR A 113 3.25 -4.00 -12.71
C THR A 113 4.44 -4.76 -13.29
N GLY A 114 5.63 -4.18 -13.23
CA GLY A 114 6.86 -4.76 -13.74
C GLY A 114 7.65 -3.77 -14.59
N VAL A 115 8.27 -4.24 -15.66
CA VAL A 115 9.15 -3.44 -16.51
C VAL A 115 8.35 -2.40 -17.31
N ILE A 116 8.91 -1.19 -17.40
CA ILE A 116 8.39 -0.07 -18.19
C ILE A 116 9.03 -0.06 -19.57
N GLY A 117 8.28 0.28 -20.64
CA GLY A 117 8.80 0.48 -21.99
C GLY A 117 9.07 -0.81 -22.77
N GLN A 118 8.63 -1.95 -22.27
CA GLN A 118 8.64 -3.21 -23.02
C GLN A 118 7.25 -3.52 -23.56
N VAL A 119 7.19 -4.05 -24.79
CA VAL A 119 5.94 -4.50 -25.40
C VAL A 119 5.33 -5.61 -24.55
N LEU A 120 4.07 -5.45 -24.15
CA LEU A 120 3.32 -6.48 -23.44
C LEU A 120 2.72 -7.49 -24.43
N ASP A 121 3.12 -8.75 -24.37
CA ASP A 121 2.42 -9.84 -25.07
C ASP A 121 1.29 -10.35 -24.16
N ILE A 122 0.04 -10.19 -24.57
CA ILE A 122 -1.15 -10.66 -23.84
C ILE A 122 -1.62 -12.05 -24.28
N THR A 123 -0.93 -12.69 -25.22
CA THR A 123 -1.25 -14.06 -25.68
C THR A 123 -1.27 -15.07 -24.51
N PRO A 124 -0.30 -15.04 -23.58
CA PRO A 124 -0.33 -15.90 -22.40
C PRO A 124 -1.58 -15.67 -21.53
N VAL A 125 -2.00 -14.41 -21.32
CA VAL A 125 -3.19 -14.08 -20.55
C VAL A 125 -4.44 -14.68 -21.18
N LYS A 126 -4.60 -14.51 -22.50
CA LYS A 126 -5.70 -15.11 -23.27
C LYS A 126 -5.77 -16.62 -23.12
N ASN A 127 -4.63 -17.28 -23.25
CA ASN A 127 -4.55 -18.75 -23.27
C ASN A 127 -4.81 -19.40 -21.90
N HIS A 128 -4.60 -18.66 -20.79
CA HIS A 128 -4.74 -19.18 -19.43
C HIS A 128 -5.92 -18.55 -18.67
N MET A 129 -6.78 -17.78 -19.33
CA MET A 129 -7.91 -17.11 -18.64
C MET A 129 -8.91 -18.13 -18.10
N ASP A 130 -9.23 -19.18 -18.84
CA ASP A 130 -10.15 -20.23 -18.39
C ASP A 130 -9.58 -20.99 -17.18
N GLU A 131 -8.28 -21.27 -17.14
CA GLU A 131 -7.60 -21.87 -15.99
C GLU A 131 -7.65 -20.94 -14.78
N LEU A 132 -7.40 -19.65 -14.96
CA LEU A 132 -7.45 -18.65 -13.90
C LEU A 132 -8.85 -18.58 -13.27
N VAL A 133 -9.89 -18.56 -14.10
CA VAL A 133 -11.29 -18.51 -13.65
C VAL A 133 -11.72 -19.82 -12.99
N ALA A 134 -11.35 -20.97 -13.55
CA ALA A 134 -11.69 -22.28 -12.97
C ALA A 134 -11.08 -22.51 -11.58
N GLY A 135 -9.96 -21.86 -11.28
CA GLY A 135 -9.29 -21.94 -9.98
C GLY A 135 -9.79 -20.90 -8.94
N LEU A 136 -10.79 -20.09 -9.24
CA LEU A 136 -11.34 -19.12 -8.28
C LEU A 136 -11.90 -19.81 -7.04
N SER A 137 -11.42 -19.41 -5.86
CA SER A 137 -11.86 -19.94 -4.57
C SER A 137 -11.99 -18.82 -3.53
N ASN A 138 -12.81 -19.07 -2.51
CA ASN A 138 -12.92 -18.25 -1.31
C ASN A 138 -12.12 -18.82 -0.12
N ASP A 139 -11.31 -19.84 -0.33
CA ASP A 139 -10.38 -20.33 0.68
C ASP A 139 -9.29 -19.27 0.93
N ALA A 140 -8.82 -19.16 2.16
CA ALA A 140 -7.79 -18.20 2.54
C ALA A 140 -6.49 -18.28 1.68
N SER A 141 -6.16 -19.47 1.18
CA SER A 141 -5.04 -19.69 0.26
C SER A 141 -5.22 -19.00 -1.09
N ALA A 142 -6.44 -18.77 -1.55
CA ALA A 142 -6.72 -18.11 -2.83
C ALA A 142 -6.27 -16.64 -2.82
N SER A 143 -6.40 -15.95 -1.69
CA SER A 143 -5.86 -14.60 -1.53
C SER A 143 -4.33 -14.58 -1.65
N ASP A 144 -3.64 -15.57 -1.09
CA ASP A 144 -2.19 -15.72 -1.23
C ASP A 144 -1.77 -15.96 -2.68
N LEU A 145 -2.52 -16.79 -3.43
CA LEU A 145 -2.27 -17.01 -4.85
C LEU A 145 -2.42 -15.70 -5.65
N ALA A 146 -3.47 -14.92 -5.38
CA ALA A 146 -3.66 -13.62 -6.02
C ALA A 146 -2.54 -12.64 -5.65
N TRP A 147 -2.12 -12.59 -4.38
CA TRP A 147 -0.99 -11.78 -3.95
C TRP A 147 0.30 -12.16 -4.70
N GLN A 148 0.62 -13.45 -4.84
CA GLN A 148 1.77 -13.92 -5.60
C GLN A 148 1.71 -13.47 -7.08
N GLY A 149 0.50 -13.44 -7.68
CA GLY A 149 0.29 -13.03 -9.07
C GLY A 149 0.58 -11.55 -9.33
N ILE A 150 0.49 -10.70 -8.31
CA ILE A 150 0.76 -9.26 -8.43
C ILE A 150 2.17 -8.86 -7.99
N CYS A 151 2.96 -9.76 -7.37
CA CYS A 151 4.28 -9.43 -6.82
C CYS A 151 5.36 -9.27 -7.89
N THR A 152 6.35 -8.40 -7.60
CA THR A 152 7.55 -8.22 -8.44
C THR A 152 8.82 -8.61 -7.69
N THR A 153 9.39 -7.71 -6.91
CA THR A 153 10.57 -7.91 -6.08
C THR A 153 10.22 -8.21 -4.62
N ASP A 154 8.93 -8.27 -4.31
CA ASP A 154 8.41 -8.56 -2.97
C ASP A 154 8.96 -9.88 -2.42
N THR A 155 9.39 -9.88 -1.16
CA THR A 155 9.96 -11.03 -0.45
C THR A 155 9.08 -11.49 0.71
N LYS A 156 8.19 -10.62 1.21
CA LYS A 156 7.28 -10.90 2.32
C LYS A 156 5.84 -10.73 1.88
N LYS A 157 4.97 -11.62 2.37
CA LYS A 157 3.54 -11.57 2.10
C LYS A 157 2.92 -10.32 2.71
N LYS A 158 2.14 -9.59 1.92
CA LYS A 158 1.41 -8.39 2.31
C LYS A 158 -0.08 -8.62 2.15
N GLU A 159 -0.66 -9.28 3.13
CA GLU A 159 -2.06 -9.69 3.20
C GLU A 159 -2.60 -9.43 4.61
N ILE A 160 -3.69 -8.68 4.71
CA ILE A 160 -4.35 -8.34 5.98
C ILE A 160 -5.85 -8.53 5.82
N ALA A 161 -6.53 -8.97 6.87
CA ALA A 161 -7.99 -8.94 6.96
C ALA A 161 -8.44 -8.62 8.37
N LEU A 162 -9.54 -7.88 8.49
CA LEU A 162 -10.13 -7.45 9.74
C LEU A 162 -11.63 -7.74 9.77
N GLU A 163 -12.12 -8.11 10.95
CA GLU A 163 -13.53 -8.17 11.32
C GLU A 163 -13.89 -6.94 12.14
N PHE A 164 -15.00 -6.30 11.82
CA PHE A 164 -15.52 -5.11 12.51
C PHE A 164 -17.05 -5.11 12.50
N GLU A 165 -17.68 -4.16 13.18
CA GLU A 165 -19.13 -4.09 13.30
C GLU A 165 -19.67 -2.78 12.76
N VAL A 166 -20.75 -2.84 11.95
CA VAL A 166 -21.52 -1.72 11.43
C VAL A 166 -23.00 -2.07 11.53
N ASP A 167 -23.83 -1.17 12.06
CA ASP A 167 -25.27 -1.38 12.18
C ASP A 167 -25.65 -2.69 12.91
N GLY A 168 -24.85 -3.13 13.89
CA GLY A 168 -25.02 -4.40 14.60
C GLY A 168 -24.75 -5.64 13.72
N LYS A 169 -24.16 -5.49 12.55
CA LYS A 169 -23.73 -6.57 11.66
C LYS A 169 -22.22 -6.72 11.67
N VAL A 170 -21.77 -7.97 11.65
CA VAL A 170 -20.36 -8.29 11.48
C VAL A 170 -19.99 -8.12 10.02
N CYS A 171 -19.06 -7.21 9.77
CA CYS A 171 -18.49 -6.90 8.47
C CYS A 171 -17.04 -7.34 8.42
N HIS A 172 -16.55 -7.62 7.22
CA HIS A 172 -15.16 -7.98 6.96
C HIS A 172 -14.55 -7.02 5.94
N ILE A 173 -13.28 -6.70 6.15
CA ILE A 173 -12.47 -5.97 5.19
C ILE A 173 -11.13 -6.69 5.06
N GLY A 174 -10.72 -6.95 3.84
CA GLY A 174 -9.46 -7.63 3.55
C GLY A 174 -8.71 -6.99 2.41
N GLY A 175 -7.40 -7.15 2.37
CA GLY A 175 -6.58 -6.57 1.31
C GLY A 175 -5.30 -7.31 1.07
N ILE A 176 -4.82 -7.22 -0.16
CA ILE A 176 -3.48 -7.59 -0.58
C ILE A 176 -2.80 -6.37 -1.19
N CYS A 177 -1.50 -6.25 -1.00
CA CYS A 177 -0.72 -5.25 -1.70
C CYS A 177 0.65 -5.78 -2.14
N LYS A 178 1.21 -5.16 -3.15
CA LYS A 178 2.60 -5.33 -3.57
C LYS A 178 3.30 -3.99 -3.59
N GLY A 179 4.56 -4.02 -3.32
CA GLY A 179 5.45 -2.86 -3.37
C GLY A 179 6.68 -3.09 -2.52
N SER A 180 7.85 -2.92 -3.12
CA SER A 180 9.14 -3.15 -2.50
C SER A 180 10.17 -2.11 -2.98
N GLY A 181 10.16 -1.73 -4.26
CA GLY A 181 10.92 -0.63 -4.85
C GLY A 181 10.03 0.33 -5.64
N MET A 182 10.57 1.51 -5.99
CA MET A 182 9.88 2.65 -6.58
C MET A 182 8.70 3.08 -5.68
N ILE A 183 8.99 3.29 -4.37
CA ILE A 183 7.98 3.56 -3.34
C ILE A 183 8.17 4.94 -2.72
N LYS A 184 7.42 5.92 -3.23
CA LYS A 184 7.13 7.23 -2.63
C LYS A 184 5.78 7.71 -3.13
N PRO A 185 4.68 7.27 -2.52
CA PRO A 185 3.37 7.70 -2.95
C PRO A 185 3.19 9.23 -2.85
N ASN A 186 2.68 9.76 -3.95
CA ASN A 186 1.93 11.01 -3.94
C ASN A 186 0.59 10.67 -4.60
N MET A 187 -0.35 10.11 -3.82
CA MET A 187 -1.62 9.47 -4.23
C MET A 187 -1.48 8.01 -4.74
N ALA A 188 -0.61 7.20 -4.16
CA ALA A 188 -0.33 5.77 -4.28
C ALA A 188 0.98 5.39 -5.01
N THR A 189 1.81 4.48 -4.41
CA THR A 189 3.03 3.91 -5.05
C THR A 189 3.07 2.40 -4.83
N MET A 190 2.06 1.68 -5.30
CA MET A 190 1.97 0.22 -5.23
C MET A 190 0.67 -0.23 -5.88
N LEU A 191 0.46 -1.52 -6.00
CA LEU A 191 -0.87 -2.06 -6.26
C LEU A 191 -1.45 -2.55 -4.94
N CYS A 192 -2.63 -2.06 -4.57
CA CYS A 192 -3.36 -2.50 -3.41
C CYS A 192 -4.82 -2.73 -3.79
N PHE A 193 -5.29 -3.94 -3.54
CA PHE A 193 -6.67 -4.34 -3.76
C PHE A 193 -7.29 -4.69 -2.43
N ILE A 194 -8.41 -4.02 -2.12
CA ILE A 194 -9.16 -4.17 -0.87
C ILE A 194 -10.56 -4.63 -1.22
N THR A 195 -11.11 -5.54 -0.44
CA THR A 195 -12.48 -6.02 -0.54
C THR A 195 -13.19 -5.86 0.78
N THR A 196 -14.48 -5.60 0.76
CA THR A 196 -15.33 -5.59 1.96
C THR A 196 -16.74 -6.06 1.62
N ASP A 197 -17.37 -6.75 2.57
CA ASP A 197 -18.77 -7.13 2.47
C ASP A 197 -19.71 -6.08 3.08
N CYS A 198 -19.20 -4.97 3.61
CA CYS A 198 -19.98 -3.85 4.13
C CYS A 198 -20.74 -3.14 3.00
N ALA A 199 -22.02 -2.81 3.22
CA ALA A 199 -22.81 -2.00 2.31
C ALA A 199 -22.50 -0.50 2.54
N ILE A 200 -21.95 0.14 1.51
CA ILE A 200 -21.58 1.57 1.52
C ILE A 200 -21.73 2.14 0.11
N SER A 201 -22.27 3.34 -0.02
CA SER A 201 -22.42 4.00 -1.31
C SER A 201 -21.07 4.35 -1.95
N ALA A 202 -21.01 4.40 -3.27
CA ALA A 202 -19.78 4.74 -4.00
C ALA A 202 -19.20 6.10 -3.59
N GLU A 203 -20.08 7.09 -3.31
CA GLU A 203 -19.67 8.42 -2.84
C GLU A 203 -18.96 8.36 -1.47
N MET A 204 -19.57 7.66 -0.50
CA MET A 204 -18.99 7.54 0.84
C MET A 204 -17.74 6.66 0.84
N LEU A 205 -17.69 5.63 0.00
CA LEU A 205 -16.53 4.78 -0.18
C LEU A 205 -15.34 5.57 -0.76
N GLN A 206 -15.59 6.36 -1.82
CA GLN A 206 -14.56 7.23 -2.41
C GLN A 206 -14.06 8.28 -1.42
N LYS A 207 -14.98 8.88 -0.64
CA LYS A 207 -14.63 9.85 0.40
C LYS A 207 -13.75 9.21 1.47
N ALA A 208 -14.13 8.03 1.98
CA ALA A 208 -13.35 7.31 2.98
C ALA A 208 -11.95 6.96 2.46
N LEU A 209 -11.86 6.40 1.25
CA LEU A 209 -10.58 6.05 0.64
C LEU A 209 -9.70 7.28 0.45
N SER A 210 -10.23 8.36 -0.11
CA SER A 210 -9.47 9.59 -0.37
C SER A 210 -8.90 10.20 0.92
N ASN A 211 -9.65 10.16 2.02
CA ASN A 211 -9.19 10.65 3.32
C ASN A 211 -8.13 9.73 3.96
N VAL A 212 -8.33 8.41 3.89
CA VAL A 212 -7.39 7.43 4.48
C VAL A 212 -6.03 7.46 3.78
N ILE A 213 -6.01 7.59 2.45
CA ILE A 213 -4.76 7.60 1.66
C ILE A 213 -3.77 8.66 2.13
N VAL A 214 -4.25 9.82 2.54
CA VAL A 214 -3.40 10.97 2.92
C VAL A 214 -2.56 10.67 4.18
N ASP A 215 -3.13 9.90 5.12
CA ASP A 215 -2.47 9.54 6.39
C ASP A 215 -1.84 8.13 6.38
N THR A 216 -1.94 7.40 5.26
CA THR A 216 -1.46 6.03 5.14
C THR A 216 -0.50 5.86 3.97
N PHE A 217 -0.98 5.47 2.81
CA PHE A 217 -0.12 5.17 1.67
C PHE A 217 0.73 6.38 1.24
N ASN A 218 0.23 7.60 1.29
CA ASN A 218 1.05 8.80 1.01
C ASN A 218 2.15 9.06 2.06
N MET A 219 2.13 8.35 3.16
CA MET A 219 3.13 8.45 4.23
C MET A 219 4.16 7.32 4.21
N VAL A 220 4.20 6.51 3.13
CA VAL A 220 5.23 5.47 2.94
C VAL A 220 6.35 5.99 2.04
N SER A 221 7.60 5.56 2.28
CA SER A 221 8.68 5.72 1.32
C SER A 221 9.76 4.66 1.51
N VAL A 222 10.18 4.01 0.41
CA VAL A 222 11.36 3.12 0.37
C VAL A 222 12.55 3.86 -0.23
N ASP A 223 12.42 4.43 -1.41
CA ASP A 223 13.54 4.97 -2.21
C ASP A 223 13.34 6.41 -2.72
N GLY A 224 12.15 6.96 -2.50
CA GLY A 224 11.87 8.34 -2.90
C GLY A 224 11.32 8.48 -4.32
N ASP A 225 11.09 7.39 -5.07
CA ASP A 225 10.60 7.42 -6.44
C ASP A 225 9.11 7.11 -6.52
N THR A 226 8.38 7.85 -7.37
CA THR A 226 6.94 7.68 -7.58
C THR A 226 6.68 6.85 -8.85
N SER A 227 5.99 5.73 -8.70
CA SER A 227 5.70 4.80 -9.79
C SER A 227 4.68 5.36 -10.80
N THR A 228 4.64 4.73 -11.95
CA THR A 228 3.72 5.03 -13.07
C THR A 228 2.37 4.31 -12.97
N ASN A 229 2.26 3.29 -12.10
CA ASN A 229 1.13 2.35 -12.10
C ASN A 229 0.38 2.27 -10.77
N ASP A 230 0.72 3.12 -9.80
CA ASP A 230 0.17 3.03 -8.47
C ASP A 230 -1.34 3.14 -8.44
N THR A 231 -1.96 2.19 -7.76
CA THR A 231 -3.40 2.09 -7.66
C THR A 231 -3.79 1.48 -6.32
N VAL A 232 -4.70 2.13 -5.59
CA VAL A 232 -5.48 1.52 -4.51
C VAL A 232 -6.91 1.43 -4.98
N THR A 233 -7.46 0.23 -5.02
CA THR A 233 -8.87 -0.02 -5.37
C THR A 233 -9.55 -0.79 -4.25
N ILE A 234 -10.75 -0.39 -3.89
CA ILE A 234 -11.64 -1.08 -2.95
C ILE A 234 -12.94 -1.46 -3.63
N LEU A 235 -13.38 -2.71 -3.43
CA LEU A 235 -14.68 -3.23 -3.84
C LEU A 235 -15.53 -3.53 -2.60
N ALA A 236 -16.78 -3.05 -2.58
CA ALA A 236 -17.74 -3.27 -1.49
C ALA A 236 -19.03 -3.87 -2.04
N ASN A 237 -19.36 -5.12 -1.68
CA ASN A 237 -20.48 -5.86 -2.26
C ASN A 237 -21.74 -5.92 -1.38
N GLY A 238 -21.72 -5.39 -0.16
CA GLY A 238 -22.86 -5.28 0.73
C GLY A 238 -23.37 -6.59 1.33
N GLN A 239 -22.66 -7.71 1.18
CA GLN A 239 -23.13 -9.03 1.62
C GLN A 239 -23.08 -9.25 3.15
N ALA A 240 -22.56 -8.30 3.93
CA ALA A 240 -22.68 -8.31 5.39
C ALA A 240 -24.14 -8.07 5.85
N GLY A 241 -24.94 -7.40 5.02
CA GLY A 241 -26.37 -7.15 5.28
C GLY A 241 -26.60 -6.02 6.31
N ASN A 242 -25.64 -5.13 6.49
CA ASN A 242 -25.84 -3.86 7.20
C ASN A 242 -26.66 -2.89 6.32
N LYS A 243 -27.28 -1.88 6.95
CA LYS A 243 -27.86 -0.77 6.21
C LYS A 243 -26.78 -0.03 5.43
N GLU A 244 -27.06 0.34 4.19
CA GLU A 244 -26.11 1.05 3.35
C GLU A 244 -25.68 2.37 3.99
N ILE A 245 -24.37 2.60 4.09
CA ILE A 245 -23.77 3.83 4.58
C ILE A 245 -23.85 4.87 3.46
N VAL A 246 -24.69 5.90 3.64
CA VAL A 246 -24.91 6.97 2.65
C VAL A 246 -24.56 8.37 3.19
N SER A 247 -24.07 8.46 4.41
CA SER A 247 -23.71 9.72 5.08
C SER A 247 -22.58 9.51 6.09
N GLU A 248 -21.94 10.60 6.53
CA GLU A 248 -20.90 10.60 7.57
C GLU A 248 -21.51 10.50 8.98
N ASP A 249 -22.10 9.37 9.28
CA ASP A 249 -22.68 9.05 10.58
C ASP A 249 -21.77 8.13 11.41
N LYS A 250 -22.33 7.54 12.48
CA LYS A 250 -21.62 6.59 13.34
C LYS A 250 -21.14 5.36 12.57
N ASP A 251 -21.94 4.85 11.64
CA ASP A 251 -21.61 3.64 10.89
C ASP A 251 -20.49 3.91 9.86
N TYR A 252 -20.49 5.09 9.23
CA TYR A 252 -19.35 5.57 8.43
C TYR A 252 -18.08 5.67 9.28
N ALA A 253 -18.17 6.20 10.51
CA ALA A 253 -17.02 6.32 11.39
C ALA A 253 -16.40 4.95 11.75
N GLU A 254 -17.20 3.91 11.97
CA GLU A 254 -16.71 2.55 12.22
C GLU A 254 -16.08 1.92 10.97
N PHE A 255 -16.70 2.09 9.79
CA PHE A 255 -16.10 1.69 8.52
C PHE A 255 -14.76 2.41 8.26
N TYR A 256 -14.73 3.72 8.46
CA TYR A 256 -13.51 4.53 8.28
C TYR A 256 -12.36 4.05 9.18
N LYS A 257 -12.64 3.74 10.44
CA LYS A 257 -11.65 3.17 11.37
C LYS A 257 -11.10 1.84 10.86
N ALA A 258 -11.95 0.97 10.33
CA ALA A 258 -11.52 -0.32 9.78
C ALA A 258 -10.65 -0.13 8.53
N LEU A 259 -11.04 0.76 7.62
CA LEU A 259 -10.27 1.08 6.41
C LEU A 259 -8.92 1.73 6.76
N LEU A 260 -8.90 2.65 7.74
CA LEU A 260 -7.66 3.27 8.21
C LEU A 260 -6.71 2.23 8.84
N ALA A 261 -7.25 1.32 9.63
CA ALA A 261 -6.45 0.28 10.29
C ALA A 261 -5.82 -0.68 9.27
N ILE A 262 -6.61 -1.22 8.32
CA ILE A 262 -6.06 -2.14 7.31
C ILE A 262 -5.03 -1.42 6.41
N ALA A 263 -5.31 -0.18 5.98
CA ALA A 263 -4.39 0.61 5.18
C ALA A 263 -3.07 0.87 5.91
N THR A 264 -3.12 1.22 7.20
CA THR A 264 -1.92 1.42 8.04
C THR A 264 -1.10 0.14 8.16
N MET A 265 -1.75 -1.01 8.37
CA MET A 265 -1.07 -2.31 8.47
C MET A 265 -0.39 -2.67 7.15
N LEU A 266 -1.07 -2.51 6.02
CA LEU A 266 -0.50 -2.77 4.69
C LEU A 266 0.68 -1.82 4.39
N CYS A 267 0.61 -0.55 4.78
CA CYS A 267 1.70 0.42 4.64
C CYS A 267 2.96 -0.01 5.41
N LYS A 268 2.80 -0.51 6.63
CA LYS A 268 3.92 -1.05 7.43
C LYS A 268 4.56 -2.25 6.76
N GLU A 269 3.76 -3.16 6.19
CA GLU A 269 4.30 -4.33 5.48
C GLU A 269 5.03 -3.95 4.18
N ILE A 270 4.55 -2.92 3.44
CA ILE A 270 5.27 -2.37 2.28
C ILE A 270 6.63 -1.81 2.71
N ALA A 271 6.66 -0.98 3.75
CA ALA A 271 7.90 -0.39 4.25
C ALA A 271 8.88 -1.44 4.81
N ARG A 272 8.34 -2.46 5.53
CA ARG A 272 9.12 -3.57 6.10
C ARG A 272 9.79 -4.43 5.05
N ASP A 273 9.20 -4.55 3.86
CA ASP A 273 9.68 -5.34 2.72
C ASP A 273 10.29 -4.46 1.61
N GLY A 274 10.78 -3.27 1.96
CA GLY A 274 11.54 -2.45 1.01
C GLY A 274 12.74 -3.23 0.45
N GLU A 275 13.09 -3.02 -0.83
CA GLU A 275 14.19 -3.73 -1.49
C GLU A 275 15.48 -3.64 -0.69
N GLY A 276 15.99 -4.81 -0.26
CA GLY A 276 17.19 -4.92 0.56
C GLY A 276 17.05 -4.44 2.01
N ALA A 277 15.85 -4.07 2.48
CA ALA A 277 15.62 -3.54 3.81
C ALA A 277 15.84 -4.60 4.90
N THR A 278 16.43 -4.16 6.01
CA THR A 278 16.61 -4.98 7.24
C THR A 278 15.73 -4.49 8.38
N LYS A 279 15.22 -3.24 8.32
CA LYS A 279 14.44 -2.62 9.39
C LYS A 279 13.25 -1.84 8.86
N LEU A 280 12.12 -1.97 9.54
CA LEU A 280 11.01 -1.04 9.44
C LEU A 280 11.31 0.22 10.26
N LEU A 281 11.20 1.39 9.65
CA LEU A 281 11.29 2.68 10.32
C LEU A 281 9.91 3.33 10.39
N ILE A 282 9.50 3.72 11.59
CA ILE A 282 8.28 4.48 11.85
C ILE A 282 8.71 5.84 12.38
N VAL A 283 8.45 6.91 11.63
CA VAL A 283 8.62 8.27 12.12
C VAL A 283 7.30 8.73 12.72
N ASP A 284 7.25 8.90 14.02
CA ASP A 284 6.06 9.33 14.78
C ASP A 284 6.26 10.79 15.22
N VAL A 285 5.55 11.70 14.56
CA VAL A 285 5.59 13.13 14.86
C VAL A 285 4.41 13.48 15.76
N ARG A 286 4.69 14.14 16.86
CA ARG A 286 3.70 14.58 17.85
C ARG A 286 3.70 16.08 18.05
N ASN A 287 2.57 16.59 18.50
CA ASN A 287 2.43 17.98 18.97
C ASN A 287 2.86 19.03 17.95
N ALA A 288 2.60 18.81 16.65
CA ALA A 288 2.81 19.82 15.60
C ALA A 288 1.70 20.89 15.64
N LYS A 289 1.98 22.08 15.11
CA LYS A 289 1.00 23.18 14.98
C LYS A 289 -0.19 22.78 14.13
N THR A 290 0.07 22.13 13.00
CA THR A 290 -0.95 21.68 12.07
C THR A 290 -0.72 20.24 11.66
N LYS A 291 -1.76 19.57 11.16
CA LYS A 291 -1.68 18.21 10.62
C LYS A 291 -0.74 18.14 9.40
N GLU A 292 -0.72 19.19 8.59
CA GLU A 292 0.15 19.29 7.42
C GLU A 292 1.62 19.39 7.81
N ASP A 293 1.94 20.20 8.85
CA ASP A 293 3.31 20.26 9.39
C ASP A 293 3.75 18.89 9.92
N ALA A 294 2.89 18.20 10.66
CA ALA A 294 3.17 16.85 11.17
C ALA A 294 3.48 15.87 10.04
N ARG A 295 2.66 15.85 8.98
CA ARG A 295 2.87 14.99 7.79
C ARG A 295 4.18 15.34 7.07
N THR A 296 4.42 16.63 6.85
CA THR A 296 5.61 17.12 6.15
C THR A 296 6.88 16.73 6.88
N VAL A 297 6.92 16.91 8.20
CA VAL A 297 8.05 16.49 9.04
C VAL A 297 8.24 14.98 8.98
N ALA A 298 7.17 14.19 9.26
CA ALA A 298 7.27 12.75 9.30
C ALA A 298 7.77 12.17 7.97
N LYS A 299 7.23 12.66 6.85
CA LYS A 299 7.62 12.21 5.52
C LYS A 299 9.05 12.62 5.16
N THR A 300 9.47 13.84 5.51
CA THR A 300 10.83 14.31 5.22
C THR A 300 11.88 13.52 6.01
N VAL A 301 11.60 13.25 7.29
CA VAL A 301 12.51 12.49 8.16
C VAL A 301 12.65 11.04 7.66
N VAL A 302 11.54 10.34 7.36
CA VAL A 302 11.59 8.95 6.91
C VAL A 302 12.28 8.78 5.55
N MET A 303 12.29 9.83 4.72
CA MET A 303 12.91 9.84 3.40
C MET A 303 14.41 10.21 3.42
N SER A 304 14.95 10.68 4.54
CA SER A 304 16.35 11.10 4.63
C SER A 304 17.30 9.94 4.39
N SER A 305 18.00 9.90 3.25
CA SER A 305 18.99 8.86 2.93
C SER A 305 20.08 8.74 3.99
N LEU A 306 20.51 9.88 4.56
CA LEU A 306 21.53 9.89 5.63
C LEU A 306 20.97 9.22 6.91
N LEU A 307 19.71 9.48 7.27
CA LEU A 307 19.09 8.84 8.42
C LEU A 307 18.87 7.34 8.17
N LYS A 308 18.38 6.98 7.01
CA LYS A 308 18.18 5.56 6.63
C LYS A 308 19.50 4.77 6.67
N ALA A 309 20.61 5.37 6.23
CA ALA A 309 21.95 4.77 6.34
C ALA A 309 22.43 4.66 7.80
N ALA A 310 22.14 5.67 8.65
CA ALA A 310 22.43 5.58 10.09
C ALA A 310 21.65 4.45 10.76
N MET A 311 20.38 4.28 10.42
CA MET A 311 19.55 3.20 10.97
C MET A 311 20.07 1.82 10.54
N PHE A 312 20.56 1.66 9.31
CA PHE A 312 21.25 0.45 8.88
C PHE A 312 22.47 0.14 9.75
N GLY A 313 23.29 1.18 10.00
CA GLY A 313 24.48 1.06 10.86
C GLY A 313 24.20 0.98 12.36
N ALA A 314 22.93 1.02 12.81
CA ALA A 314 22.52 1.13 14.20
C ALA A 314 23.19 2.32 14.92
N ASP A 315 23.31 3.46 14.21
CA ASP A 315 23.86 4.74 14.69
C ASP A 315 22.71 5.63 15.17
N ALA A 316 22.75 6.03 16.45
CA ALA A 316 21.74 6.90 17.08
C ALA A 316 21.88 8.37 16.65
N ASN A 317 21.94 8.62 15.34
CA ASN A 317 22.27 9.90 14.73
C ASN A 317 21.08 10.88 14.76
N TRP A 318 20.76 11.39 15.95
CA TRP A 318 19.72 12.38 16.15
C TRP A 318 19.98 13.68 15.37
N GLY A 319 21.23 14.03 15.10
CA GLY A 319 21.58 15.19 14.30
C GLY A 319 21.02 15.10 12.87
N ARG A 320 20.99 13.92 12.26
CA ARG A 320 20.37 13.69 10.95
C ARG A 320 18.84 13.82 11.00
N VAL A 321 18.22 13.46 12.14
CA VAL A 321 16.78 13.70 12.36
C VAL A 321 16.49 15.20 12.40
N LEU A 322 17.18 15.96 13.24
CA LEU A 322 17.01 17.42 13.32
C LEU A 322 17.31 18.11 11.99
N CYS A 323 18.37 17.69 11.29
CA CYS A 323 18.68 18.19 9.96
C CYS A 323 17.50 17.99 9.00
N ALA A 324 16.88 16.80 8.98
CA ALA A 324 15.73 16.52 8.14
C ALA A 324 14.51 17.36 8.53
N ILE A 325 14.25 17.55 9.82
CA ILE A 325 13.20 18.45 10.28
C ILE A 325 13.48 19.89 9.80
N GLY A 326 14.72 20.35 9.92
CA GLY A 326 15.13 21.71 9.56
C GLY A 326 14.94 22.08 8.08
N TYR A 327 15.14 21.14 7.15
CA TYR A 327 14.89 21.39 5.72
C TYR A 327 13.48 20.94 5.24
N SER A 328 12.62 20.46 6.12
CA SER A 328 11.29 19.94 5.77
C SER A 328 10.34 21.00 5.19
N LYS A 329 10.62 22.29 5.40
CA LYS A 329 9.76 23.44 5.08
C LYS A 329 8.47 23.51 5.92
N ALA A 330 8.29 22.66 6.93
CA ALA A 330 7.22 22.76 7.89
C ALA A 330 7.45 23.93 8.86
N ASN A 331 6.37 24.45 9.44
CA ASN A 331 6.45 25.50 10.43
C ASN A 331 6.79 24.94 11.82
N VAL A 332 8.08 24.74 12.07
CA VAL A 332 8.63 24.13 13.29
C VAL A 332 9.57 25.07 14.01
N ASP A 333 9.45 25.19 15.32
CA ASP A 333 10.47 25.78 16.19
C ASP A 333 11.43 24.67 16.63
N ILE A 334 12.61 24.64 16.00
CA ILE A 334 13.61 23.59 16.24
C ILE A 334 14.08 23.54 17.70
N ASN A 335 14.00 24.68 18.45
CA ASN A 335 14.43 24.77 19.84
C ASN A 335 13.44 24.08 20.81
N LYS A 336 12.31 23.60 20.33
CA LYS A 336 11.32 22.84 21.10
C LYS A 336 11.36 21.34 20.83
N VAL A 337 12.09 20.91 19.80
CA VAL A 337 12.03 19.53 19.30
C VAL A 337 12.75 18.56 20.23
N ASP A 338 12.04 17.51 20.63
CA ASP A 338 12.61 16.35 21.32
C ASP A 338 12.66 15.15 20.36
N VAL A 339 13.72 14.33 20.46
CA VAL A 339 13.87 13.10 19.66
C VAL A 339 14.17 11.93 20.56
N THR A 340 13.42 10.83 20.36
CA THR A 340 13.59 9.57 21.06
C THR A 340 13.56 8.39 20.07
N PHE A 341 14.52 7.49 20.13
CA PHE A 341 14.47 6.21 19.42
C PHE A 341 13.80 5.15 20.31
N ILE A 342 12.90 4.36 19.71
CA ILE A 342 12.10 3.36 20.44
C ILE A 342 12.13 2.04 19.67
N SER A 343 12.28 0.93 20.40
CA SER A 343 12.09 -0.42 19.88
C SER A 343 11.52 -1.34 20.95
N SER A 344 11.37 -2.63 20.65
CA SER A 344 10.98 -3.65 21.65
C SER A 344 11.94 -3.75 22.85
N LYS A 345 13.16 -3.17 22.72
CA LYS A 345 14.19 -3.17 23.77
C LYS A 345 14.17 -1.90 24.65
N GLY A 346 13.23 -1.00 24.42
CA GLY A 346 13.03 0.21 25.23
C GLY A 346 13.15 1.51 24.46
N GLU A 347 13.32 2.59 25.22
CA GLU A 347 13.37 3.96 24.72
C GLU A 347 14.73 4.60 24.99
N LEU A 348 15.18 5.43 24.04
CA LEU A 348 16.42 6.17 24.09
C LEU A 348 16.19 7.64 23.74
N PRO A 349 15.92 8.52 24.70
CA PRO A 349 15.95 9.97 24.44
C PRO A 349 17.36 10.39 24.04
N VAL A 350 17.50 11.15 22.97
CA VAL A 350 18.80 11.57 22.40
C VAL A 350 18.88 13.07 22.15
N CYS A 351 17.73 13.75 22.10
CA CYS A 351 17.65 15.19 21.90
C CYS A 351 16.51 15.77 22.74
N LYS A 352 16.74 16.92 23.36
CA LYS A 352 15.75 17.69 24.08
C LYS A 352 15.87 19.17 23.78
N ASN A 353 14.73 19.82 23.49
CA ASN A 353 14.69 21.25 23.15
C ASN A 353 15.69 21.60 22.04
N GLY A 354 15.77 20.79 20.99
CA GLY A 354 16.67 21.01 19.83
C GLY A 354 18.16 20.76 20.12
N ALA A 355 18.52 20.28 21.29
CA ALA A 355 19.91 20.03 21.67
C ALA A 355 20.12 18.56 22.07
N GLY A 356 21.30 18.00 21.72
CA GLY A 356 21.68 16.67 22.11
C GLY A 356 21.82 16.52 23.64
N ILE A 357 21.38 15.38 24.14
CA ILE A 357 21.54 15.01 25.54
C ILE A 357 22.45 13.78 25.68
N PRO A 358 23.16 13.60 26.82
CA PRO A 358 23.97 12.41 27.03
C PRO A 358 23.13 11.14 27.02
N PHE A 359 23.59 10.10 26.32
CA PHE A 359 23.00 8.76 26.31
C PHE A 359 24.08 7.68 26.25
N SER A 360 23.70 6.42 26.53
CA SER A 360 24.61 5.28 26.43
C SER A 360 24.63 4.74 25.01
N GLU A 361 25.81 4.69 24.39
CA GLU A 361 26.00 4.09 23.05
C GLU A 361 25.72 2.57 23.08
N GLU A 362 26.01 1.88 24.17
CA GLU A 362 25.68 0.46 24.33
C GLU A 362 24.16 0.24 24.32
N LYS A 363 23.41 1.06 25.06
CA LYS A 363 21.95 1.02 25.06
C LYS A 363 21.39 1.39 23.68
N ALA A 364 21.97 2.40 23.04
CA ALA A 364 21.59 2.81 21.69
C ALA A 364 21.70 1.65 20.71
N LYS A 365 22.82 0.95 20.71
CA LYS A 365 23.08 -0.20 19.85
C LYS A 365 22.06 -1.33 20.07
N VAL A 366 21.73 -1.65 21.33
CA VAL A 366 20.73 -2.69 21.67
C VAL A 366 19.34 -2.32 21.08
N ILE A 367 18.94 -1.06 21.22
CA ILE A 367 17.64 -0.57 20.73
C ILE A 367 17.61 -0.55 19.20
N LEU A 368 18.68 -0.06 18.55
CA LEU A 368 18.71 0.16 17.11
C LEU A 368 19.07 -1.10 16.29
N LEU A 369 19.47 -2.19 16.93
CA LEU A 369 19.63 -3.49 16.26
C LEU A 369 18.30 -4.21 16.01
N GLU A 370 17.21 -3.77 16.61
CA GLU A 370 15.88 -4.37 16.40
C GLU A 370 15.37 -4.12 14.97
N ASN A 371 14.48 -4.99 14.51
CA ASN A 371 13.92 -4.96 13.14
C ASN A 371 12.82 -3.90 12.94
N GLU A 372 12.35 -3.28 14.03
CA GLU A 372 11.35 -2.21 13.99
C GLU A 372 11.80 -1.09 14.93
N ILE A 373 12.01 0.09 14.36
CA ILE A 373 12.47 1.28 15.07
C ILE A 373 11.45 2.39 14.88
N THR A 374 10.96 2.93 15.99
CA THR A 374 10.19 4.17 15.99
C THR A 374 11.10 5.35 16.32
N ILE A 375 11.05 6.37 15.48
CA ILE A 375 11.72 7.66 15.64
C ILE A 375 10.63 8.63 16.08
N LEU A 376 10.50 8.83 17.39
CA LEU A 376 9.57 9.78 17.96
C LEU A 376 10.16 11.19 17.89
N CYS A 377 9.46 12.08 17.17
CA CYS A 377 9.77 13.50 17.05
C CYS A 377 8.66 14.31 17.72
N ASP A 378 8.84 14.72 18.95
CA ASP A 378 7.89 15.61 19.62
C ASP A 378 8.25 17.06 19.31
N LEU A 379 7.37 17.77 18.62
CA LEU A 379 7.60 19.17 18.23
C LEU A 379 7.24 20.15 19.33
N ASN A 380 6.52 19.72 20.37
CA ASN A 380 6.11 20.53 21.54
C ASN A 380 5.48 21.89 21.19
N ASP A 381 4.78 22.01 20.03
CA ASP A 381 4.31 23.29 19.50
C ASP A 381 2.83 23.28 19.03
N GLY A 382 2.08 22.23 19.38
CA GLY A 382 0.67 22.10 19.00
C GLY A 382 0.00 20.84 19.55
N LYS A 383 -0.94 20.26 18.76
CA LYS A 383 -1.72 19.05 19.13
C LYS A 383 -1.91 18.08 17.96
N SER A 384 -1.26 18.34 16.83
CA SER A 384 -1.43 17.51 15.64
C SER A 384 -0.33 16.48 15.56
N ASP A 385 -0.70 15.25 15.20
CA ASP A 385 0.21 14.11 15.11
C ASP A 385 0.16 13.51 13.70
N SER A 386 1.25 12.85 13.27
CA SER A 386 1.28 12.07 12.04
C SER A 386 2.37 11.02 12.11
N GLN A 387 2.19 9.92 11.35
CA GLN A 387 3.20 8.89 11.19
C GLN A 387 3.62 8.74 9.74
N ALA A 388 4.87 8.38 9.50
CA ALA A 388 5.38 7.95 8.21
C ALA A 388 6.13 6.61 8.35
N PHE A 389 6.11 5.81 7.30
CA PHE A 389 6.66 4.47 7.27
C PHE A 389 7.74 4.37 6.20
N GLY A 390 8.86 3.76 6.53
CA GLY A 390 9.97 3.55 5.61
C GLY A 390 10.87 2.41 6.08
N CYS A 391 12.03 2.31 5.49
CA CYS A 391 13.02 1.31 5.83
C CYS A 391 14.42 1.92 5.88
N ASP A 392 15.39 1.19 6.40
CA ASP A 392 16.80 1.53 6.31
C ASP A 392 17.30 1.50 4.86
N LEU A 393 18.50 2.02 4.62
CA LEU A 393 19.17 2.00 3.30
C LEU A 393 20.42 1.14 3.40
N THR A 394 20.41 0.03 2.64
CA THR A 394 21.44 -1.01 2.71
C THR A 394 22.24 -1.12 1.41
N TYR A 395 23.33 -1.87 1.42
CA TYR A 395 24.08 -2.22 0.21
C TYR A 395 23.27 -3.06 -0.78
N ASP A 396 22.35 -3.90 -0.25
CA ASP A 396 21.52 -4.76 -1.10
C ASP A 396 20.52 -3.96 -1.94
N TYR A 397 20.06 -2.77 -1.48
CA TYR A 397 19.25 -1.89 -2.32
C TYR A 397 19.98 -1.53 -3.64
N VAL A 398 21.23 -1.13 -3.55
CA VAL A 398 22.02 -0.79 -4.74
C VAL A 398 22.29 -2.02 -5.61
N LYS A 399 22.56 -3.18 -5.00
CA LYS A 399 22.79 -4.43 -5.71
C LYS A 399 21.55 -4.89 -6.48
N ILE A 400 20.36 -4.79 -5.87
CA ILE A 400 19.09 -5.18 -6.51
C ILE A 400 18.77 -4.25 -7.69
N ASN A 401 18.94 -2.94 -7.50
CA ASN A 401 18.54 -1.95 -8.51
C ASN A 401 19.59 -1.69 -9.58
N GLY A 402 20.86 -2.02 -9.33
CA GLY A 402 21.94 -1.89 -10.31
C GLY A 402 21.81 -2.82 -11.52
N ASP A 403 21.07 -3.91 -11.42
CA ASP A 403 20.85 -4.90 -12.49
C ASP A 403 19.36 -5.34 -12.59
N TYR A 404 18.43 -4.43 -12.35
CA TYR A 404 17.00 -4.70 -12.47
C TYR A 404 16.60 -4.82 -13.95
N ARG A 405 16.51 -6.05 -14.44
CA ARG A 405 16.05 -6.41 -15.80
C ARG A 405 15.10 -7.61 -15.67
N SER A 406 13.94 -7.42 -15.11
CA SER A 406 13.00 -8.52 -14.86
C SER A 406 12.43 -9.13 -16.12
#